data_71a8150eaad0ed81dfd14607833cbc23
#
_entry.id   71a8150eaad0ed81dfd14607833cbc23
#
_cell.length_a   1.000
_cell.length_b   1.000
_cell.length_c   1.000
_cell.angle_alpha   90.00
_cell.angle_beta   90.00
_cell.angle_gamma   90.00
#
_symmetry.space_group_name_H-M   'P 1'
#
loop_
_entity.id
_entity.type
_entity.pdbx_description
1 polymer ?
#
loop_
_entity_poly.entity_id
_entity_poly.type
_entity_poly.pdbx_seq_one_letter_code
_entity_poly.pdbx_strand_id
1 'polypeptide(L)'
;MKELLIERLYDFWSKTDDDKEALLKEITQNVNDGISGAEVLLDWCRNDYDTIKEQYQKLHNLTDNEMEKTMEENCGSYEFMYDEIPYAIDLQDIWDICNYYLDYCNKDMTENELLELIKEV
;
A
#
# COMPACT_ATOMS: atom_id res chain seq x y z
N MET A 1 11.92 11.03 5.33
CA MET A 1 10.89 10.26 4.60
C MET A 1 11.12 8.76 4.66
N LYS A 2 12.36 8.28 4.50
CA LYS A 2 12.65 6.83 4.60
C LYS A 2 12.29 6.27 5.98
N GLU A 3 12.60 6.98 7.05
CA GLU A 3 12.29 6.59 8.42
C GLU A 3 10.78 6.49 8.65
N LEU A 4 10.03 7.44 8.12
CA LEU A 4 8.58 7.44 8.20
C LEU A 4 7.98 6.27 7.40
N LEU A 5 8.55 5.97 6.24
CA LEU A 5 8.12 4.83 5.43
C LEU A 5 8.33 3.51 6.16
N ILE A 6 9.49 3.33 6.80
CA ILE A 6 9.80 2.15 7.60
C ILE A 6 8.77 1.99 8.73
N GLU A 7 8.47 3.08 9.44
CA GLU A 7 7.49 3.07 10.52
C GLU A 7 6.10 2.67 10.04
N ARG A 8 5.65 3.23 8.91
CA ARG A 8 4.33 2.91 8.35
C ARG A 8 4.24 1.48 7.82
N LEU A 9 5.29 1.00 7.19
CA LEU A 9 5.35 -0.40 6.74
C LEU A 9 5.31 -1.36 7.93
N TYR A 10 6.05 -1.06 8.99
CA TYR A 10 6.03 -1.85 10.20
C TYR A 10 4.63 -1.90 10.81
N ASP A 11 3.97 -0.75 10.96
CA ASP A 11 2.62 -0.66 11.50
C ASP A 11 1.62 -1.43 10.62
N PHE A 12 1.73 -1.31 9.31
CA PHE A 12 0.89 -2.04 8.37
C PHE A 12 1.02 -3.55 8.56
N TRP A 13 2.23 -4.07 8.53
CA TRP A 13 2.43 -5.52 8.67
C TRP A 13 2.10 -6.06 10.06
N SER A 14 2.15 -5.24 11.09
CA SER A 14 1.72 -5.65 12.43
C SER A 14 0.21 -5.86 12.55
N LYS A 15 -0.58 -5.24 11.66
CA LYS A 15 -2.04 -5.28 11.67
C LYS A 15 -2.64 -6.20 10.60
N THR A 16 -1.84 -6.75 9.72
CA THR A 16 -2.30 -7.58 8.60
C THR A 16 -1.65 -8.95 8.65
N ASP A 17 -2.25 -9.89 7.91
CA ASP A 17 -1.64 -11.20 7.67
C ASP A 17 -0.69 -11.17 6.46
N ASP A 18 -0.52 -10.00 5.84
CA ASP A 18 0.36 -9.82 4.69
C ASP A 18 1.81 -10.04 5.10
N ASP A 19 2.51 -10.82 4.31
CA ASP A 19 3.86 -11.22 4.56
C ASP A 19 4.84 -10.32 3.81
N LYS A 20 5.71 -9.62 4.54
CA LYS A 20 6.76 -8.82 3.92
C LYS A 20 7.69 -9.66 3.03
N GLU A 21 7.82 -10.95 3.33
CA GLU A 21 8.64 -11.86 2.51
C GLU A 21 8.09 -12.01 1.10
N ALA A 22 6.76 -11.97 0.92
CA ALA A 22 6.14 -12.01 -0.40
C ALA A 22 6.54 -10.78 -1.22
N LEU A 23 6.54 -9.61 -0.62
CA LEU A 23 6.98 -8.38 -1.28
C LEU A 23 8.48 -8.41 -1.59
N LEU A 24 9.30 -8.88 -0.65
CA LEU A 24 10.74 -9.06 -0.87
C LEU A 24 11.02 -9.98 -2.04
N LYS A 25 10.31 -11.10 -2.11
CA LYS A 25 10.44 -12.07 -3.20
C LYS A 25 10.07 -11.46 -4.55
N GLU A 26 8.97 -10.74 -4.60
CA GLU A 26 8.51 -10.06 -5.81
C GLU A 26 9.54 -9.04 -6.29
N ILE A 27 10.06 -8.21 -5.40
CA ILE A 27 11.09 -7.23 -5.73
C ILE A 27 12.35 -7.93 -6.25
N THR A 28 12.80 -8.98 -5.56
CA THR A 28 14.01 -9.73 -5.93
C THR A 28 13.89 -10.36 -7.31
N GLN A 29 12.69 -10.86 -7.67
CA GLN A 29 12.46 -11.48 -8.97
C GLN A 29 12.40 -10.48 -10.12
N ASN A 30 12.03 -9.23 -9.83
CA ASN A 30 11.79 -8.19 -10.83
C ASN A 30 12.82 -7.06 -10.78
N VAL A 31 13.93 -7.23 -10.06
CA VAL A 31 14.96 -6.19 -9.98
C VAL A 31 15.55 -5.93 -11.35
N ASN A 32 15.38 -4.70 -11.82
CA ASN A 32 16.04 -4.15 -13.01
C ASN A 32 16.63 -2.80 -12.61
N ASP A 33 17.87 -2.55 -13.00
CA ASP A 33 18.51 -1.29 -12.70
C ASP A 33 17.72 -0.10 -13.27
N GLY A 34 17.40 0.85 -12.42
CA GLY A 34 16.73 2.08 -12.82
C GLY A 34 15.21 2.10 -12.74
N ILE A 35 14.57 1.01 -12.28
CA ILE A 35 13.14 1.04 -12.00
C ILE A 35 12.89 1.72 -10.64
N SER A 36 11.83 2.52 -10.59
CA SER A 36 11.42 3.24 -9.39
C SER A 36 10.94 2.30 -8.29
N GLY A 37 11.57 2.34 -7.12
CA GLY A 37 11.10 1.60 -5.94
C GLY A 37 9.76 2.13 -5.44
N ALA A 38 9.51 3.43 -5.58
CA ALA A 38 8.21 4.02 -5.23
C ALA A 38 7.09 3.48 -6.11
N GLU A 39 7.33 3.27 -7.40
CA GLU A 39 6.33 2.66 -8.29
C GLU A 39 6.03 1.21 -7.92
N VAL A 40 7.04 0.46 -7.52
CA VAL A 40 6.85 -0.93 -7.05
C VAL A 40 5.94 -0.95 -5.82
N LEU A 41 6.19 -0.07 -4.86
CA LEU A 41 5.33 0.05 -3.67
C LEU A 41 3.93 0.53 -4.01
N LEU A 42 3.78 1.46 -4.95
CA LEU A 42 2.45 1.91 -5.39
C LEU A 42 1.64 0.77 -6.01
N ASP A 43 2.26 -0.05 -6.83
CA ASP A 43 1.59 -1.21 -7.42
C ASP A 43 1.16 -2.21 -6.34
N TRP A 44 2.03 -2.45 -5.36
CA TRP A 44 1.67 -3.27 -4.21
C TRP A 44 0.49 -2.66 -3.42
N CYS A 45 0.49 -1.36 -3.17
CA CYS A 45 -0.62 -0.68 -2.50
C CYS A 45 -1.93 -0.82 -3.27
N ARG A 46 -1.91 -0.72 -4.60
CA ARG A 46 -3.10 -0.87 -5.43
C ARG A 46 -3.76 -2.23 -5.22
N ASN A 47 -2.96 -3.28 -5.13
CA ASN A 47 -3.48 -4.63 -4.87
C ASN A 47 -4.09 -4.73 -3.47
N ASP A 48 -3.50 -4.09 -2.49
CA ASP A 48 -4.00 -4.10 -1.12
C ASP A 48 -5.26 -3.25 -0.94
N TYR A 49 -5.45 -2.20 -1.72
CA TYR A 49 -6.72 -1.47 -1.75
C TYR A 49 -7.87 -2.37 -2.18
N ASP A 50 -7.65 -3.27 -3.12
CA ASP A 50 -8.67 -4.25 -3.50
C ASP A 50 -8.99 -5.19 -2.34
N THR A 51 -8.01 -5.58 -1.57
CA THR A 51 -8.19 -6.41 -0.37
C THR A 51 -9.02 -5.68 0.69
N ILE A 52 -8.74 -4.39 0.92
CA ILE A 52 -9.52 -3.55 1.85
C ILE A 52 -11.00 -3.52 1.42
N LYS A 53 -11.22 -3.27 0.16
CA LYS A 53 -12.57 -3.22 -0.43
C LYS A 53 -13.31 -4.55 -0.24
N GLU A 54 -12.64 -5.67 -0.50
CA GLU A 54 -13.23 -7.00 -0.31
C GLU A 54 -13.58 -7.28 1.16
N GLN A 55 -12.71 -6.91 2.09
CA GLN A 55 -12.97 -7.09 3.52
C GLN A 55 -14.16 -6.27 3.99
N TYR A 56 -14.25 -5.02 3.54
CA TYR A 56 -15.38 -4.15 3.85
C TYR A 56 -16.69 -4.74 3.31
N GLN A 57 -16.66 -5.20 2.07
CA GLN A 57 -17.81 -5.81 1.41
C GLN A 57 -18.32 -7.03 2.17
N LYS A 58 -17.41 -7.89 2.64
CA LYS A 58 -17.76 -9.07 3.44
C LYS A 58 -18.31 -8.69 4.80
N LEU A 59 -17.70 -7.71 5.44
CA LEU A 59 -18.11 -7.24 6.78
C LEU A 59 -19.55 -6.73 6.78
N HIS A 60 -19.95 -6.03 5.72
CA HIS A 60 -21.28 -5.45 5.57
C HIS A 60 -22.22 -6.31 4.73
N ASN A 61 -21.76 -7.46 4.27
CA ASN A 61 -22.56 -8.39 3.45
C ASN A 61 -23.17 -7.71 2.21
N LEU A 62 -22.35 -6.92 1.51
CA LEU A 62 -22.75 -6.18 0.33
C LEU A 62 -22.57 -7.00 -0.94
N THR A 63 -23.48 -6.82 -1.91
CA THR A 63 -23.28 -7.33 -3.27
C THR A 63 -22.24 -6.47 -4.00
N ASP A 64 -21.71 -6.96 -5.13
CA ASP A 64 -20.76 -6.20 -5.94
C ASP A 64 -21.36 -4.87 -6.39
N ASN A 65 -22.62 -4.85 -6.79
CA ASN A 65 -23.30 -3.62 -7.21
C ASN A 65 -23.46 -2.64 -6.05
N GLU A 66 -23.80 -3.12 -4.87
CA GLU A 66 -23.92 -2.30 -3.66
C GLU A 66 -22.55 -1.71 -3.27
N MET A 67 -21.49 -2.50 -3.40
CA MET A 67 -20.13 -2.02 -3.11
C MET A 67 -19.70 -0.94 -4.11
N GLU A 68 -19.96 -1.12 -5.40
CA GLU A 68 -19.67 -0.10 -6.41
C GLU A 68 -20.42 1.20 -6.12
N LYS A 69 -21.70 1.10 -5.76
CA LYS A 69 -22.51 2.26 -5.41
C LYS A 69 -21.94 2.99 -4.18
N THR A 70 -21.54 2.24 -3.17
CA THR A 70 -20.92 2.80 -1.97
C THR A 70 -19.64 3.55 -2.30
N MET A 71 -18.79 2.99 -3.17
CA MET A 71 -17.58 3.67 -3.63
C MET A 71 -17.88 4.96 -4.40
N GLU A 72 -18.87 4.95 -5.28
CA GLU A 72 -19.30 6.13 -6.02
C GLU A 72 -19.83 7.23 -5.09
N GLU A 73 -20.62 6.89 -4.09
CA GLU A 73 -21.16 7.82 -3.09
C GLU A 73 -20.05 8.49 -2.27
N ASN A 74 -18.90 7.85 -2.15
CA ASN A 74 -17.72 8.36 -1.44
C ASN A 74 -16.62 8.86 -2.39
N CYS A 75 -16.96 9.13 -3.65
CA CYS A 75 -16.06 9.67 -4.67
C CYS A 75 -14.80 8.82 -4.90
N GLY A 76 -14.88 7.51 -4.70
CA GLY A 76 -13.76 6.59 -4.83
C GLY A 76 -12.79 6.61 -3.67
N SER A 77 -13.05 7.37 -2.62
CA SER A 77 -12.21 7.42 -1.41
C SER A 77 -12.44 6.20 -0.53
N TYR A 78 -11.36 5.73 0.11
CA TYR A 78 -11.41 4.63 1.10
C TYR A 78 -11.55 5.13 2.54
N GLU A 79 -11.62 6.44 2.75
CA GLU A 79 -11.62 7.06 4.07
C GLU A 79 -12.75 6.54 4.97
N PHE A 80 -13.92 6.27 4.41
CA PHE A 80 -15.07 5.75 5.17
C PHE A 80 -14.83 4.34 5.75
N MET A 81 -13.80 3.63 5.27
CA MET A 81 -13.47 2.28 5.74
C MET A 81 -12.47 2.26 6.88
N TYR A 82 -11.84 3.39 7.21
CA TYR A 82 -10.70 3.44 8.14
C TYR A 82 -11.04 2.98 9.55
N ASP A 83 -12.24 3.27 10.03
CA ASP A 83 -12.67 2.88 11.39
C ASP A 83 -12.85 1.37 11.52
N GLU A 84 -13.21 0.70 10.44
CA GLU A 84 -13.53 -0.73 10.42
C GLU A 84 -12.36 -1.58 9.95
N ILE A 85 -11.44 -0.99 9.19
CA ILE A 85 -10.25 -1.66 8.65
C ILE A 85 -9.03 -0.82 9.03
N PRO A 86 -8.48 -1.03 10.24
CA PRO A 86 -7.44 -0.14 10.80
C PRO A 86 -6.18 0.01 9.93
N TYR A 87 -5.76 -1.05 9.23
CA TYR A 87 -4.55 -0.96 8.42
C TYR A 87 -4.72 -0.13 7.14
N ALA A 88 -5.96 0.25 6.80
CA ALA A 88 -6.20 1.10 5.64
C ALA A 88 -5.56 2.48 5.80
N ILE A 89 -5.47 2.99 7.02
CA ILE A 89 -4.79 4.25 7.31
C ILE A 89 -3.29 4.14 7.02
N ASP A 90 -2.67 3.06 7.46
CA ASP A 90 -1.24 2.82 7.22
C ASP A 90 -0.96 2.68 5.72
N LEU A 91 -1.84 1.99 5.00
CA LEU A 91 -1.73 1.84 3.56
C LEU A 91 -1.84 3.19 2.85
N GLN A 92 -2.77 4.05 3.28
CA GLN A 92 -2.90 5.40 2.73
C GLN A 92 -1.65 6.23 2.97
N ASP A 93 -1.04 6.13 4.15
CA ASP A 93 0.20 6.83 4.47
C ASP A 93 1.36 6.35 3.59
N ILE A 94 1.46 5.05 3.37
CA ILE A 94 2.47 4.47 2.47
C ILE A 94 2.27 4.99 1.04
N TRP A 95 1.03 5.01 0.58
CA TRP A 95 0.67 5.54 -0.73
C TRP A 95 1.08 7.01 -0.89
N ASP A 96 0.79 7.82 0.11
CA ASP A 96 1.10 9.25 0.09
C ASP A 96 2.62 9.48 0.08
N ILE A 97 3.38 8.71 0.85
CA ILE A 97 4.85 8.78 0.87
C ILE A 97 5.42 8.42 -0.50
N CYS A 98 4.91 7.36 -1.13
CA CYS A 98 5.36 6.93 -2.45
C CYS A 98 5.08 8.01 -3.51
N ASN A 99 3.90 8.63 -3.47
CA ASN A 99 3.57 9.73 -4.36
C ASN A 99 4.47 10.94 -4.12
N TYR A 100 4.82 11.23 -2.88
CA TYR A 100 5.78 12.29 -2.56
C TYR A 100 7.14 12.01 -3.22
N TYR A 101 7.64 10.79 -3.14
CA TYR A 101 8.89 10.42 -3.80
C TYR A 101 8.84 10.63 -5.32
N LEU A 102 7.73 10.26 -5.95
CA LEU A 102 7.56 10.40 -7.39
C LEU A 102 7.41 11.86 -7.83
N ASP A 103 6.68 12.66 -7.06
CA ASP A 103 6.32 14.01 -7.47
C ASP A 103 7.33 15.09 -7.06
N TYR A 104 8.00 14.93 -5.93
CA TYR A 104 8.78 16.00 -5.31
C TYR A 104 10.26 15.69 -5.08
N CYS A 105 10.67 14.44 -5.17
CA CYS A 105 12.06 14.08 -4.97
C CYS A 105 12.81 14.01 -6.30
N ASN A 106 13.94 14.71 -6.41
CA ASN A 106 14.79 14.69 -7.60
C ASN A 106 15.43 13.32 -7.85
N LYS A 107 15.54 12.53 -6.80
CA LYS A 107 16.02 11.15 -6.87
C LYS A 107 15.00 10.25 -6.22
N ASP A 108 14.35 9.47 -7.06
CA ASP A 108 13.49 8.41 -6.58
C ASP A 108 14.29 7.30 -5.91
N MET A 109 13.61 6.53 -5.09
CA MET A 109 14.16 5.34 -4.46
C MET A 109 14.27 4.23 -5.52
N THR A 110 15.45 3.64 -5.67
CA THR A 110 15.64 2.49 -6.57
C THR A 110 15.04 1.23 -5.97
N GLU A 111 14.84 0.20 -6.78
CA GLU A 111 14.41 -1.10 -6.28
C GLU A 111 15.38 -1.68 -5.25
N ASN A 112 16.68 -1.48 -5.45
CA ASN A 112 17.69 -1.93 -4.49
C ASN A 112 17.59 -1.19 -3.16
N GLU A 113 17.36 0.12 -3.19
CA GLU A 113 17.13 0.91 -1.97
C GLU A 113 15.87 0.47 -1.25
N LEU A 114 14.79 0.18 -2.00
CA LEU A 114 13.57 -0.35 -1.44
C LEU A 114 13.80 -1.71 -0.78
N LEU A 115 14.53 -2.60 -1.44
CA LEU A 115 14.85 -3.93 -0.91
C LEU A 115 15.60 -3.83 0.42
N GLU A 116 16.62 -2.96 0.49
CA GLU A 116 17.37 -2.74 1.73
C GLU A 116 16.49 -2.15 2.84
N LEU A 117 15.63 -1.21 2.49
CA LEU A 117 14.72 -0.58 3.44
C LEU A 117 13.74 -1.60 4.03
N ILE A 118 13.18 -2.47 3.20
CA ILE A 118 12.22 -3.48 3.65
C ILE A 118 12.88 -4.52 4.55
N LYS A 119 14.14 -4.85 4.30
CA LYS A 119 14.88 -5.77 5.17
C LYS A 119 15.07 -5.24 6.60
N GLU A 120 15.08 -3.91 6.77
CA GLU A 120 15.20 -3.28 8.08
C GLU A 120 13.90 -3.33 8.89
N VAL A 121 12.79 -3.58 8.25
CA VAL A 121 11.48 -3.66 8.91
C VAL A 121 11.23 -5.08 9.54
#